data_b1ea32507de8358e222384d1ec69efe0
#
_entry.id   b1ea32507de8358e222384d1ec69efe0
#
_cell.length_a   1.000
_cell.length_b   1.000
_cell.length_c   1.000
_cell.angle_alpha   90.00
_cell.angle_beta   90.00
_cell.angle_gamma   90.00
#
_symmetry.space_group_name_H-M   'P 1'
#
loop_
_entity.id
_entity.type
_entity.pdbx_description
1 polymer ?
#
loop_
_entity_poly.entity_id
_entity_poly.type
_entity_poly.pdbx_seq_one_letter_code
_entity_poly.pdbx_strand_id
1 'polypeptide(L)'
;SSGFSAQLAGVLGLPFTFANHFDTGGTLDAVNLYQEAFRPSPILSEPYTIVSASVMAAEAHEEAEKLAAPSRLRKYGMRTGRFWPLVSPSEALTHPEWERAKAMPSNAINGTAEEVVEGLIELREQTGASELFLHCSSYGLRDRMTSLELIAEEFGLNPSPAMEHATAVN
;
A
#
# COMPACT_ATOMS: atom_id res chain seq x y z
N SER A 1 -11.35 6.08 5.51
CA SER A 1 -10.45 7.23 5.30
C SER A 1 -11.24 8.41 4.78
N SER A 2 -11.40 9.45 5.58
CA SER A 2 -12.10 10.69 5.22
C SER A 2 -11.63 11.82 6.12
N GLY A 3 -11.87 13.09 5.74
CA GLY A 3 -11.58 14.24 6.58
C GLY A 3 -12.32 14.21 7.91
N PHE A 4 -13.56 13.71 7.93
CA PHE A 4 -14.32 13.55 9.18
C PHE A 4 -13.65 12.58 10.16
N SER A 5 -13.23 11.39 9.71
CA SER A 5 -12.56 10.40 10.57
C SER A 5 -11.18 10.89 11.04
N ALA A 6 -10.47 11.65 10.20
CA ALA A 6 -9.21 12.28 10.55
C ALA A 6 -9.38 13.28 11.70
N GLN A 7 -10.32 14.21 11.54
CA GLN A 7 -10.63 15.21 12.55
C GLN A 7 -11.12 14.59 13.87
N LEU A 8 -11.99 13.58 13.78
CA LEU A 8 -12.50 12.88 14.95
C LEU A 8 -11.38 12.17 15.72
N ALA A 9 -10.52 11.43 15.03
CA ALA A 9 -9.37 10.77 15.65
C ALA A 9 -8.42 11.77 16.31
N GLY A 10 -8.15 12.91 15.65
CA GLY A 10 -7.34 13.99 16.21
C GLY A 10 -7.92 14.57 17.50
N VAL A 11 -9.20 14.94 17.51
CA VAL A 11 -9.87 15.50 18.69
C VAL A 11 -9.91 14.50 19.86
N LEU A 12 -10.01 13.21 19.58
CA LEU A 12 -10.02 12.15 20.58
C LEU A 12 -8.60 11.70 21.01
N GLY A 13 -7.54 12.22 20.39
CA GLY A 13 -6.16 11.83 20.67
C GLY A 13 -5.89 10.35 20.39
N LEU A 14 -6.46 9.82 19.29
CA LEU A 14 -6.31 8.43 18.85
C LEU A 14 -5.36 8.32 17.66
N PRO A 15 -4.72 7.15 17.44
CA PRO A 15 -4.01 6.90 16.19
C PRO A 15 -4.93 7.02 14.97
N PHE A 16 -4.41 7.53 13.87
CA PHE A 16 -5.15 7.69 12.62
C PHE A 16 -4.51 6.89 11.50
N THR A 17 -5.30 6.04 10.84
CA THR A 17 -4.87 5.28 9.67
C THR A 17 -5.57 5.75 8.41
N PHE A 18 -4.80 6.13 7.38
CA PHE A 18 -5.33 6.47 6.08
C PHE A 18 -5.09 5.36 5.05
N ALA A 19 -6.18 4.89 4.43
CA ALA A 19 -6.15 3.82 3.43
C ALA A 19 -5.78 4.36 2.04
N ASN A 20 -4.54 4.83 1.88
CA ASN A 20 -4.02 5.38 0.63
C ASN A 20 -3.94 4.32 -0.50
N HIS A 21 -3.87 3.02 -0.16
CA HIS A 21 -3.88 1.93 -1.13
C HIS A 21 -5.15 1.86 -2.00
N PHE A 22 -6.25 2.50 -1.60
CA PHE A 22 -7.44 2.62 -2.45
C PHE A 22 -7.27 3.63 -3.58
N ASP A 23 -6.26 4.50 -3.50
CA ASP A 23 -5.90 5.39 -4.61
C ASP A 23 -7.01 6.39 -4.97
N THR A 24 -7.70 6.89 -3.94
CA THR A 24 -8.82 7.85 -4.09
C THR A 24 -8.40 9.31 -3.91
N GLY A 25 -7.13 9.56 -3.62
CA GLY A 25 -6.59 10.89 -3.28
C GLY A 25 -6.95 11.35 -1.88
N GLY A 26 -6.54 12.58 -1.55
CA GLY A 26 -6.86 13.22 -0.26
C GLY A 26 -6.04 12.74 0.94
N THR A 27 -4.94 12.01 0.72
CA THR A 27 -4.09 11.50 1.81
C THR A 27 -3.47 12.64 2.62
N LEU A 28 -2.83 13.57 1.95
CA LEU A 28 -2.16 14.71 2.60
C LEU A 28 -3.17 15.59 3.34
N ASP A 29 -4.31 15.90 2.70
CA ASP A 29 -5.37 16.71 3.32
C ASP A 29 -5.89 16.05 4.60
N ALA A 30 -6.11 14.73 4.58
CA ALA A 30 -6.61 14.01 5.74
C ALA A 30 -5.56 13.92 6.86
N VAL A 31 -4.29 13.69 6.52
CA VAL A 31 -3.21 13.65 7.51
C VAL A 31 -3.00 15.03 8.14
N ASN A 32 -2.98 16.10 7.36
CA ASN A 32 -2.87 17.46 7.86
C ASN A 32 -4.04 17.80 8.78
N LEU A 33 -5.28 17.47 8.39
CA LEU A 33 -6.46 17.69 9.19
C LEU A 33 -6.44 16.93 10.53
N TYR A 34 -5.90 15.71 10.53
CA TYR A 34 -5.66 14.94 11.75
C TYR A 34 -4.66 15.63 12.67
N GLN A 35 -3.51 16.05 12.12
CA GLN A 35 -2.45 16.70 12.89
C GLN A 35 -2.91 18.03 13.48
N GLU A 36 -3.63 18.85 12.72
CA GLU A 36 -4.19 20.12 13.18
C GLU A 36 -5.25 19.96 14.28
N ALA A 37 -6.07 18.92 14.18
CA ALA A 37 -7.12 18.62 15.12
C ALA A 37 -6.62 17.88 16.37
N PHE A 38 -5.39 17.35 16.37
CA PHE A 38 -4.89 16.47 17.43
C PHE A 38 -4.87 17.15 18.80
N ARG A 39 -5.34 16.43 19.78
CA ARG A 39 -5.28 16.78 21.20
C ARG A 39 -4.68 15.62 21.98
N PRO A 40 -3.67 15.87 22.83
CA PRO A 40 -3.11 14.83 23.69
C PRO A 40 -4.18 14.13 24.52
N SER A 41 -4.05 12.83 24.67
CA SER A 41 -4.94 11.97 25.45
C SER A 41 -4.13 11.02 26.36
N PRO A 42 -4.77 10.23 27.21
CA PRO A 42 -4.08 9.16 27.95
C PRO A 42 -3.47 8.06 27.05
N ILE A 43 -3.85 8.02 25.77
CA ILE A 43 -3.36 7.02 24.79
C ILE A 43 -2.14 7.54 24.05
N LEU A 44 -2.18 8.81 23.59
CA LEU A 44 -1.15 9.44 22.80
C LEU A 44 -0.83 10.84 23.28
N SER A 45 0.46 11.14 23.48
CA SER A 45 0.97 12.49 23.75
C SER A 45 1.19 13.31 22.47
N GLU A 46 1.42 12.64 21.33
CA GLU A 46 1.72 13.22 20.03
C GLU A 46 0.92 12.52 18.93
N PRO A 47 0.71 13.18 17.77
CA PRO A 47 0.03 12.56 16.64
C PRO A 47 0.72 11.28 16.18
N TYR A 48 -0.05 10.23 15.89
CA TYR A 48 0.44 8.97 15.38
C TYR A 48 -0.35 8.58 14.12
N THR A 49 0.31 8.64 12.98
CA THR A 49 -0.32 8.42 11.67
C THR A 49 0.23 7.18 11.01
N ILE A 50 -0.67 6.33 10.50
CA ILE A 50 -0.36 5.18 9.68
C ILE A 50 -0.89 5.44 8.27
N VAL A 51 -0.04 5.29 7.26
CA VAL A 51 -0.46 5.42 5.85
C VAL A 51 -0.23 4.09 5.14
N SER A 52 -1.24 3.60 4.43
CA SER A 52 -1.07 2.39 3.65
C SER A 52 -0.60 2.68 2.23
N ALA A 53 0.24 1.81 1.68
CA ALA A 53 0.72 1.86 0.31
C ALA A 53 0.41 0.56 -0.44
N SER A 54 -0.02 0.65 -1.70
CA SER A 54 -0.01 -0.50 -2.61
C SER A 54 1.40 -0.68 -3.15
N VAL A 55 1.95 -1.88 -3.03
CA VAL A 55 3.31 -2.18 -3.47
C VAL A 55 3.37 -3.46 -4.29
N MET A 56 4.35 -3.53 -5.20
CA MET A 56 4.76 -4.75 -5.89
C MET A 56 6.24 -4.65 -6.22
N ALA A 57 7.07 -5.48 -5.58
CA ALA A 57 8.49 -5.60 -5.89
C ALA A 57 8.78 -6.90 -6.64
N ALA A 58 9.73 -6.85 -7.57
CA ALA A 58 10.29 -7.99 -8.27
C ALA A 58 11.77 -7.73 -8.59
N GLU A 59 12.47 -8.71 -9.14
CA GLU A 59 13.89 -8.54 -9.54
C GLU A 59 14.10 -7.52 -10.66
N ALA A 60 13.04 -7.25 -11.46
CA ALA A 60 13.05 -6.25 -12.52
C ALA A 60 11.77 -5.42 -12.51
N HIS A 61 11.89 -4.13 -12.83
CA HIS A 61 10.76 -3.19 -12.88
C HIS A 61 9.61 -3.70 -13.77
N GLU A 62 9.93 -4.18 -14.96
CA GLU A 62 8.95 -4.69 -15.92
C GLU A 62 8.17 -5.91 -15.39
N GLU A 63 8.85 -6.79 -14.64
CA GLU A 63 8.19 -7.93 -14.02
C GLU A 63 7.26 -7.48 -12.87
N ALA A 64 7.67 -6.51 -12.07
CA ALA A 64 6.82 -5.93 -11.02
C ALA A 64 5.55 -5.30 -11.61
N GLU A 65 5.67 -4.53 -12.69
CA GLU A 65 4.52 -3.95 -13.39
C GLU A 65 3.58 -5.03 -13.98
N LYS A 66 4.13 -6.10 -14.51
CA LYS A 66 3.36 -7.25 -15.00
C LYS A 66 2.62 -7.95 -13.86
N LEU A 67 3.28 -8.19 -12.73
CA LEU A 67 2.67 -8.79 -11.54
C LEU A 67 1.61 -7.89 -10.90
N ALA A 68 1.72 -6.57 -11.03
CA ALA A 68 0.76 -5.58 -10.55
C ALA A 68 -0.47 -5.41 -11.47
N ALA A 69 -0.38 -5.85 -12.74
CA ALA A 69 -1.45 -5.65 -13.74
C ALA A 69 -2.84 -6.16 -13.31
N PRO A 70 -2.99 -7.34 -12.67
CA PRO A 70 -4.28 -7.82 -12.16
C PRO A 70 -4.93 -6.87 -11.16
N SER A 71 -4.13 -6.34 -10.23
CA SER A 71 -4.59 -5.39 -9.21
C SER A 71 -5.03 -4.07 -9.85
N ARG A 72 -4.28 -3.58 -10.83
CA ARG A 72 -4.59 -2.36 -11.58
C ARG A 72 -5.90 -2.50 -12.38
N LEU A 73 -6.07 -3.62 -13.08
CA LEU A 73 -7.31 -3.93 -13.80
C LEU A 73 -8.51 -4.01 -12.85
N ARG A 74 -8.34 -4.67 -11.71
CA ARG A 74 -9.39 -4.76 -10.68
C ARG A 74 -9.78 -3.39 -10.12
N LYS A 75 -8.80 -2.52 -9.80
CA LYS A 75 -9.05 -1.15 -9.35
C LYS A 75 -9.83 -0.34 -10.39
N TYR A 76 -9.47 -0.47 -11.66
CA TYR A 76 -10.22 0.15 -12.76
C TYR A 76 -11.67 -0.35 -12.81
N GLY A 77 -11.88 -1.66 -12.71
CA GLY A 77 -13.22 -2.25 -12.64
C GLY A 77 -14.04 -1.70 -11.48
N MET A 78 -13.48 -1.65 -10.28
CA MET A 78 -14.17 -1.10 -9.11
C MET A 78 -14.60 0.35 -9.31
N ARG A 79 -13.75 1.19 -9.93
CA ARG A 79 -14.05 2.61 -10.21
C ARG A 79 -15.10 2.81 -11.31
N THR A 80 -15.23 1.84 -12.21
CA THR A 80 -16.21 1.86 -13.31
C THR A 80 -17.48 1.05 -13.03
N GLY A 81 -17.64 0.57 -11.77
CA GLY A 81 -18.80 -0.23 -11.36
C GLY A 81 -18.80 -1.67 -11.91
N ARG A 82 -17.64 -2.15 -12.34
CA ARG A 82 -17.46 -3.51 -12.87
C ARG A 82 -16.62 -4.32 -11.90
N PHE A 83 -17.09 -5.50 -11.54
CA PHE A 83 -16.42 -6.37 -10.56
C PHE A 83 -15.97 -7.65 -11.27
N TRP A 84 -14.67 -7.72 -11.54
CA TRP A 84 -14.02 -8.91 -12.05
C TRP A 84 -13.30 -9.67 -10.94
N PRO A 85 -13.21 -11.00 -11.04
CA PRO A 85 -12.27 -11.75 -10.19
C PRO A 85 -10.84 -11.27 -10.46
N LEU A 86 -9.94 -11.53 -9.53
CA LEU A 86 -8.52 -11.30 -9.75
C LEU A 86 -8.04 -12.35 -10.77
N VAL A 87 -7.61 -11.89 -11.93
CA VAL A 87 -7.13 -12.74 -13.03
C VAL A 87 -5.60 -12.88 -12.99
N SER A 88 -5.03 -13.80 -13.77
CA SER A 88 -3.58 -13.90 -13.90
C SER A 88 -2.96 -12.67 -14.57
N PRO A 89 -1.65 -12.41 -14.40
CA PRO A 89 -0.97 -11.32 -15.08
C PRO A 89 -1.14 -11.34 -16.61
N SER A 90 -1.04 -12.51 -17.24
CA SER A 90 -1.21 -12.66 -18.69
C SER A 90 -2.64 -12.33 -19.15
N GLU A 91 -3.64 -12.75 -18.41
CA GLU A 91 -5.04 -12.42 -18.70
C GLU A 91 -5.32 -10.93 -18.49
N ALA A 92 -4.73 -10.31 -17.46
CA ALA A 92 -4.88 -8.88 -17.23
C ALA A 92 -4.31 -8.05 -18.38
N LEU A 93 -3.10 -8.39 -18.86
CA LEU A 93 -2.43 -7.67 -19.95
C LEU A 93 -3.14 -7.81 -21.30
N THR A 94 -3.90 -8.89 -21.50
CA THR A 94 -4.68 -9.14 -22.73
C THR A 94 -6.15 -8.74 -22.60
N HIS A 95 -6.57 -8.23 -21.44
CA HIS A 95 -7.95 -7.86 -21.19
C HIS A 95 -8.38 -6.66 -22.05
N PRO A 96 -9.58 -6.65 -22.64
CA PRO A 96 -10.08 -5.55 -23.49
C PRO A 96 -10.02 -4.15 -22.85
N GLU A 97 -10.11 -4.08 -21.52
CA GLU A 97 -10.06 -2.81 -20.78
C GLU A 97 -8.64 -2.47 -20.26
N TRP A 98 -7.63 -3.27 -20.61
CA TRP A 98 -6.27 -3.08 -20.07
C TRP A 98 -5.70 -1.69 -20.36
N GLU A 99 -5.77 -1.23 -21.59
CA GLU A 99 -5.21 0.08 -21.97
C GLU A 99 -5.85 1.23 -21.18
N ARG A 100 -7.15 1.12 -20.87
CA ARG A 100 -7.85 2.09 -20.02
C ARG A 100 -7.41 1.99 -18.56
N ALA A 101 -7.28 0.76 -18.05
CA ALA A 101 -6.78 0.52 -16.71
C ALA A 101 -5.35 1.02 -16.54
N LYS A 102 -4.50 0.79 -17.54
CA LYS A 102 -3.11 1.27 -17.58
C LYS A 102 -3.01 2.80 -17.62
N ALA A 103 -3.90 3.46 -18.34
CA ALA A 103 -3.93 4.93 -18.45
C ALA A 103 -4.51 5.62 -17.19
N MET A 104 -5.18 4.89 -16.30
CA MET A 104 -5.75 5.46 -15.09
C MET A 104 -4.63 5.86 -14.10
N PRO A 105 -4.68 7.08 -13.50
CA PRO A 105 -3.74 7.46 -12.46
C PRO A 105 -3.68 6.45 -11.31
N SER A 106 -2.50 6.19 -10.78
CA SER A 106 -2.27 5.28 -9.66
C SER A 106 -1.16 5.80 -8.76
N ASN A 107 -1.31 5.55 -7.45
CA ASN A 107 -0.30 5.78 -6.44
C ASN A 107 0.37 4.46 -5.97
N ALA A 108 0.18 3.37 -6.72
CA ALA A 108 0.88 2.13 -6.45
C ALA A 108 2.38 2.30 -6.74
N ILE A 109 3.21 1.77 -5.84
CA ILE A 109 4.66 1.81 -5.94
C ILE A 109 5.13 0.43 -6.37
N ASN A 110 5.50 0.30 -7.65
CA ASN A 110 5.92 -0.96 -8.25
C ASN A 110 7.34 -0.79 -8.81
N GLY A 111 8.15 -1.84 -8.76
CA GLY A 111 9.50 -1.80 -9.32
C GLY A 111 10.43 -2.83 -8.71
N THR A 112 11.72 -2.56 -8.76
CA THR A 112 12.71 -3.31 -7.97
C THR A 112 12.53 -3.02 -6.49
N ALA A 113 13.15 -3.80 -5.62
CA ALA A 113 13.11 -3.54 -4.17
C ALA A 113 13.59 -2.13 -3.83
N GLU A 114 14.70 -1.68 -4.44
CA GLU A 114 15.26 -0.34 -4.27
C GLU A 114 14.25 0.75 -4.68
N GLU A 115 13.65 0.66 -5.87
CA GLU A 115 12.64 1.61 -6.35
C GLU A 115 11.42 1.68 -5.43
N VAL A 116 10.97 0.52 -4.92
CA VAL A 116 9.82 0.46 -4.00
C VAL A 116 10.17 1.08 -2.65
N VAL A 117 11.35 0.81 -2.10
CA VAL A 117 11.82 1.39 -0.83
C VAL A 117 11.99 2.90 -0.96
N GLU A 118 12.57 3.40 -2.04
CA GLU A 118 12.68 4.84 -2.31
C GLU A 118 11.28 5.50 -2.34
N GLY A 119 10.34 4.93 -3.09
CA GLY A 119 8.96 5.44 -3.16
C GLY A 119 8.21 5.39 -1.82
N LEU A 120 8.49 4.40 -0.98
CA LEU A 120 7.94 4.30 0.38
C LEU A 120 8.53 5.36 1.31
N ILE A 121 9.83 5.62 1.22
CA ILE A 121 10.49 6.69 1.97
C ILE A 121 9.91 8.04 1.57
N GLU A 122 9.77 8.30 0.27
CA GLU A 122 9.16 9.52 -0.25
C GLU A 122 7.71 9.69 0.27
N LEU A 123 6.89 8.65 0.22
CA LEU A 123 5.52 8.68 0.77
C LEU A 123 5.52 9.01 2.27
N ARG A 124 6.42 8.40 3.03
CA ARG A 124 6.58 8.68 4.47
C ARG A 124 6.98 10.12 4.73
N GLU A 125 7.93 10.66 3.98
CA GLU A 125 8.39 12.05 4.11
C GLU A 125 7.28 13.05 3.76
N GLN A 126 6.56 12.82 2.65
CA GLN A 126 5.45 13.67 2.22
C GLN A 126 4.30 13.70 3.24
N THR A 127 4.00 12.57 3.86
CA THR A 127 2.87 12.44 4.78
C THR A 127 3.24 12.64 6.24
N GLY A 128 4.53 12.57 6.60
CA GLY A 128 4.96 12.54 7.99
C GLY A 128 4.45 11.30 8.75
N ALA A 129 4.17 10.21 8.05
CA ALA A 129 3.64 8.99 8.65
C ALA A 129 4.59 8.38 9.66
N SER A 130 4.08 7.98 10.81
CA SER A 130 4.80 7.25 11.86
C SER A 130 5.07 5.80 11.43
N GLU A 131 4.11 5.20 10.70
CA GLU A 131 4.19 3.87 10.12
C GLU A 131 3.65 3.82 8.70
N LEU A 132 4.18 2.89 7.90
CA LEU A 132 3.62 2.50 6.62
C LEU A 132 3.04 1.10 6.71
N PHE A 133 1.82 0.91 6.21
CA PHE A 133 1.17 -0.38 6.08
C PHE A 133 1.19 -0.83 4.61
N LEU A 134 1.91 -1.90 4.30
CA LEU A 134 2.06 -2.37 2.93
C LEU A 134 0.90 -3.29 2.52
N HIS A 135 0.27 -2.97 1.40
CA HIS A 135 -0.77 -3.77 0.77
C HIS A 135 -0.24 -4.32 -0.56
N CYS A 136 0.15 -5.59 -0.55
CA CYS A 136 0.59 -6.30 -1.75
C CYS A 136 -0.55 -7.19 -2.26
N SER A 137 -1.15 -6.82 -3.39
CA SER A 137 -2.24 -7.58 -4.04
C SER A 137 -1.70 -8.25 -5.30
N SER A 138 -1.43 -9.54 -5.21
CA SER A 138 -0.94 -10.38 -6.31
C SER A 138 -1.91 -11.51 -6.59
N TYR A 139 -1.93 -12.00 -7.84
CA TYR A 139 -2.66 -13.20 -8.23
C TYR A 139 -2.03 -14.45 -7.59
N GLY A 140 -0.72 -14.57 -7.62
CA GLY A 140 0.05 -15.66 -7.04
C GLY A 140 0.43 -15.39 -5.58
N LEU A 141 0.23 -16.38 -4.70
CA LEU A 141 0.69 -16.27 -3.30
C LEU A 141 2.22 -16.14 -3.25
N ARG A 142 2.93 -16.92 -4.06
CA ARG A 142 4.40 -16.87 -4.11
C ARG A 142 4.90 -15.49 -4.50
N ASP A 143 4.33 -14.89 -5.54
CA ASP A 143 4.71 -13.56 -6.03
C ASP A 143 4.53 -12.49 -4.93
N ARG A 144 3.43 -12.61 -4.16
CA ARG A 144 3.18 -11.72 -3.03
C ARG A 144 4.21 -11.91 -1.92
N MET A 145 4.56 -13.15 -1.59
CA MET A 145 5.57 -13.43 -0.56
C MET A 145 6.94 -12.92 -0.99
N THR A 146 7.38 -13.26 -2.20
CA THR A 146 8.65 -12.77 -2.75
C THR A 146 8.71 -11.25 -2.78
N SER A 147 7.63 -10.58 -3.20
CA SER A 147 7.58 -9.10 -3.20
C SER A 147 7.78 -8.51 -1.81
N LEU A 148 7.14 -9.08 -0.79
CA LEU A 148 7.29 -8.58 0.58
C LEU A 148 8.66 -8.94 1.18
N GLU A 149 9.22 -10.10 0.85
CA GLU A 149 10.56 -10.51 1.24
C GLU A 149 11.63 -9.57 0.67
N LEU A 150 11.58 -9.28 -0.64
CA LEU A 150 12.47 -8.34 -1.30
C LEU A 150 12.44 -6.94 -0.65
N ILE A 151 11.25 -6.44 -0.34
CA ILE A 151 11.09 -5.14 0.32
C ILE A 151 11.65 -5.18 1.75
N ALA A 152 11.39 -6.27 2.49
CA ALA A 152 11.89 -6.42 3.86
C ALA A 152 13.43 -6.52 3.90
N GLU A 153 14.03 -7.25 2.97
CA GLU A 153 15.49 -7.36 2.83
C GLU A 153 16.12 -5.99 2.51
N GLU A 154 15.55 -5.23 1.60
CA GLU A 154 16.03 -3.91 1.21
C GLU A 154 15.93 -2.89 2.37
N PHE A 155 14.89 -3.00 3.21
CA PHE A 155 14.80 -2.24 4.47
C PHE A 155 15.73 -2.76 5.58
N GLY A 156 16.44 -3.88 5.38
CA GLY A 156 17.26 -4.52 6.40
C GLY A 156 16.45 -5.11 7.57
N LEU A 157 15.20 -5.47 7.34
CA LEU A 157 14.33 -6.07 8.35
C LEU A 157 14.67 -7.56 8.51
N ASN A 158 15.04 -7.96 9.72
CA ASN A 158 15.25 -9.36 10.03
C ASN A 158 13.92 -10.07 10.29
N PRO A 159 13.79 -11.37 9.91
CA PRO A 159 12.63 -12.17 10.29
C PRO A 159 12.41 -12.16 11.80
N SER A 160 11.15 -11.98 12.22
CA SER A 160 10.83 -12.10 13.64
C SER A 160 11.11 -13.53 14.12
N PRO A 161 11.68 -13.75 15.33
CA PRO A 161 11.92 -15.08 15.88
C PRO A 161 10.66 -15.98 15.90
N ALA A 162 9.48 -15.40 15.90
CA ALA A 162 8.21 -16.12 15.79
C ALA A 162 7.98 -16.79 14.42
N MET A 163 8.64 -16.31 13.36
CA MET A 163 8.52 -16.87 12.00
C MET A 163 9.47 -18.05 11.78
N GLU A 164 10.59 -18.14 12.50
CA GLU A 164 11.51 -19.28 12.40
C GLU A 164 10.87 -20.60 12.85
N HIS A 165 9.85 -20.55 13.72
CA HIS A 165 9.14 -21.74 14.19
C HIS A 165 8.06 -22.24 13.20
N ALA A 166 7.57 -21.41 12.30
CA ALA A 166 6.55 -21.80 11.33
C ALA A 166 7.12 -22.58 10.12
N THR A 167 8.41 -22.41 9.81
CA THR A 167 9.10 -23.13 8.73
C THR A 167 9.67 -24.49 9.14
N ALA A 168 9.72 -24.78 10.45
CA ALA A 168 10.23 -26.05 10.98
C ALA A 168 9.15 -27.16 11.11
N VAL A 169 7.91 -26.90 10.72
CA VAL A 169 6.79 -27.85 10.77
C VAL A 169 6.31 -28.14 9.36
N ASN A 170 7.11 -28.90 8.61
CA ASN A 170 6.69 -29.65 7.40
C ASN A 170 7.48 -30.95 7.31
#